data_441f267d3b07861ccb405b170221a73e
#
_entry.id   441f267d3b07861ccb405b170221a73e
#
_cell.length_a   1.000
_cell.length_b   1.000
_cell.length_c   1.000
_cell.angle_alpha   90.00
_cell.angle_beta   90.00
_cell.angle_gamma   90.00
#
_symmetry.space_group_name_H-M   'P 1'
#
loop_
_entity.id
_entity.type
_entity.pdbx_description
1 polymer ?
#
loop_
_entity_poly.entity_id
_entity_poly.type
_entity_poly.pdbx_seq_one_letter_code
_entity_poly.pdbx_strand_id
1 'polypeptide(L)'
;MKSIGSYVIVILAICSLAFYSFSTEKISVAKNYNLSEGLALNYHAVNDSVDRNHAKALNTDIESTFSPNLGKTYVGFKEAVGFKESRGNYFTVNTLGYLGKYQFGKETLKIIGIYNPVKFLKNPELQEKAFLANTERNKWILRRDIKNYVGKKINGVVVTESGILAAAHLAGPGNVKKYLRSYGAVGFNDAYGTSVAHYMKKFSGYDTSFVKPNQKAKVKKV
;
A
#
# COMPACT_ATOMS: atom_id res chain seq x y z
N MET A 1 31.19 -35.87 -35.96
CA MET A 1 31.36 -35.64 -34.49
C MET A 1 31.74 -34.19 -34.27
N LYS A 2 30.79 -33.37 -33.82
CA LYS A 2 31.11 -31.98 -33.43
C LYS A 2 31.85 -32.03 -32.10
N SER A 3 33.04 -31.44 -32.05
CA SER A 3 33.95 -31.59 -30.93
C SER A 3 33.40 -30.94 -29.67
N ILE A 4 33.51 -31.59 -28.51
CA ILE A 4 33.18 -31.11 -27.18
C ILE A 4 33.77 -29.71 -26.92
N GLY A 5 34.92 -29.38 -27.56
CA GLY A 5 35.55 -28.07 -27.47
C GLY A 5 34.68 -26.90 -27.96
N SER A 6 33.80 -27.10 -28.97
CA SER A 6 32.92 -26.03 -29.44
C SER A 6 31.85 -25.66 -28.39
N TYR A 7 31.36 -26.58 -27.61
CA TYR A 7 30.36 -26.29 -26.55
C TYR A 7 31.00 -25.59 -25.35
N VAL A 8 32.25 -25.93 -24.99
CA VAL A 8 32.98 -25.25 -23.92
C VAL A 8 33.24 -23.77 -24.24
N ILE A 9 33.59 -23.47 -25.50
CA ILE A 9 33.82 -22.08 -25.94
C ILE A 9 32.51 -21.27 -25.89
N VAL A 10 31.38 -21.85 -26.29
CA VAL A 10 30.08 -21.16 -26.21
C VAL A 10 29.66 -20.90 -24.77
N ILE A 11 29.86 -21.84 -23.85
CA ILE A 11 29.54 -21.68 -22.43
C ILE A 11 30.43 -20.58 -21.81
N LEU A 12 31.73 -20.57 -22.10
CA LEU A 12 32.63 -19.51 -21.61
C LEU A 12 32.26 -18.12 -22.15
N ALA A 13 31.82 -18.02 -23.42
CA ALA A 13 31.35 -16.77 -23.99
C ALA A 13 30.05 -16.26 -23.31
N ILE A 14 29.11 -17.15 -23.00
CA ILE A 14 27.88 -16.79 -22.27
C ILE A 14 28.19 -16.36 -20.84
N CYS A 15 29.10 -17.05 -20.15
CA CYS A 15 29.52 -16.66 -18.81
C CYS A 15 30.23 -15.29 -18.80
N SER A 16 31.08 -15.00 -19.80
CA SER A 16 31.76 -13.69 -19.88
C SER A 16 30.77 -12.55 -20.16
N LEU A 17 29.75 -12.76 -20.99
CA LEU A 17 28.69 -11.79 -21.22
C LEU A 17 27.83 -11.54 -19.97
N ALA A 18 27.56 -12.59 -19.18
CA ALA A 18 26.86 -12.44 -17.91
C ALA A 18 27.67 -11.64 -16.88
N PHE A 19 28.99 -11.83 -16.81
CA PHE A 19 29.86 -11.03 -15.95
C PHE A 19 29.97 -9.56 -16.38
N TYR A 20 29.94 -9.27 -17.66
CA TYR A 20 29.93 -7.88 -18.18
C TYR A 20 28.61 -7.16 -17.87
N SER A 21 27.50 -7.88 -17.80
CA SER A 21 26.17 -7.31 -17.45
C SER A 21 26.03 -6.96 -15.96
N PHE A 22 26.93 -7.43 -15.08
CA PHE A 22 26.97 -7.12 -13.64
C PHE A 22 27.97 -6.02 -13.25
N SER A 23 28.51 -5.27 -14.22
CA SER A 23 29.20 -4.02 -13.92
C SER A 23 28.18 -3.01 -13.39
N THR A 24 28.01 -2.96 -12.08
CA THR A 24 27.25 -1.92 -11.39
C THR A 24 27.94 -0.57 -11.62
N GLU A 25 27.40 0.23 -12.53
CA GLU A 25 27.66 1.67 -12.51
C GLU A 25 27.27 2.19 -11.14
N LYS A 26 28.25 2.66 -10.38
CA LYS A 26 28.02 3.48 -9.19
C LYS A 26 27.38 4.78 -9.69
N ILE A 27 26.04 4.82 -9.65
CA ILE A 27 25.30 6.06 -9.83
C ILE A 27 25.70 6.95 -8.66
N SER A 28 26.54 7.92 -8.90
CA SER A 28 26.81 9.00 -7.96
C SER A 28 25.56 9.86 -7.91
N VAL A 29 24.68 9.56 -6.94
CA VAL A 29 23.54 10.42 -6.58
C VAL A 29 24.10 11.58 -5.76
N ALA A 30 24.77 12.50 -6.43
CA ALA A 30 25.11 13.81 -5.92
C ALA A 30 24.77 14.84 -7.00
N LYS A 31 23.47 15.07 -7.23
CA LYS A 31 23.00 16.26 -7.94
C LYS A 31 22.14 17.08 -7.00
N ASN A 32 22.75 18.15 -6.52
CA ASN A 32 22.20 19.39 -6.01
C ASN A 32 20.67 19.49 -6.05
N TYR A 33 20.03 19.16 -4.93
CA TYR A 33 18.72 19.72 -4.61
C TYR A 33 18.99 21.16 -4.10
N ASN A 34 18.91 22.15 -4.97
CA ASN A 34 18.75 23.52 -4.55
C ASN A 34 17.35 23.62 -3.90
N LEU A 35 17.34 23.64 -2.59
CA LEU A 35 16.17 24.06 -1.81
C LEU A 35 15.94 25.53 -2.13
N SER A 36 14.70 25.89 -2.53
CA SER A 36 14.28 27.27 -2.68
C SER A 36 14.57 28.05 -1.40
N GLU A 37 15.11 29.26 -1.55
CA GLU A 37 15.41 30.18 -0.45
C GLU A 37 14.20 30.27 0.50
N GLY A 38 14.40 29.84 1.76
CA GLY A 38 13.38 29.86 2.82
C GLY A 38 13.31 28.62 3.69
N LEU A 39 13.85 27.47 3.27
CA LEU A 39 13.99 26.27 4.12
C LEU A 39 15.47 26.00 4.42
N ALA A 40 16.04 26.77 5.34
CA ALA A 40 17.33 26.41 5.93
C ALA A 40 17.09 25.27 6.94
N LEU A 41 17.32 24.03 6.51
CA LEU A 41 17.56 22.93 7.44
C LEU A 41 18.94 23.18 8.08
N ASN A 42 18.95 23.77 9.28
CA ASN A 42 20.14 23.87 10.09
C ASN A 42 20.54 22.47 10.58
N TYR A 43 21.30 21.76 9.76
CA TYR A 43 22.07 20.61 10.21
C TYR A 43 23.27 21.14 11.00
N HIS A 44 23.14 21.24 12.31
CA HIS A 44 24.30 21.32 13.17
C HIS A 44 24.94 19.92 13.20
N ALA A 45 26.06 19.77 12.49
CA ALA A 45 26.97 18.67 12.77
C ALA A 45 27.47 18.83 14.19
N VAL A 46 26.99 18.01 15.11
CA VAL A 46 27.48 17.96 16.48
C VAL A 46 28.90 17.41 16.41
N ASN A 47 29.90 18.22 16.72
CA ASN A 47 31.26 17.74 16.90
C ASN A 47 31.28 16.64 17.97
N ASP A 48 32.04 15.57 17.74
CA ASP A 48 32.14 14.33 18.54
C ASP A 48 32.60 14.52 20.02
N SER A 49 32.61 15.74 20.54
CA SER A 49 32.99 16.07 21.91
C SER A 49 31.80 16.46 22.81
N VAL A 50 30.56 16.47 22.30
CA VAL A 50 29.39 16.77 23.12
C VAL A 50 28.84 15.47 23.69
N ASP A 51 28.80 15.46 25.02
CA ASP A 51 28.33 14.42 25.92
C ASP A 51 27.21 13.54 25.32
N ARG A 52 27.50 12.23 25.14
CA ARG A 52 26.56 11.23 24.57
C ARG A 52 25.23 11.16 25.32
N ASN A 53 25.18 11.62 26.56
CA ASN A 53 23.97 11.66 27.36
C ASN A 53 23.05 12.80 26.94
N HIS A 54 23.59 13.95 26.48
CA HIS A 54 22.81 15.07 26.00
C HIS A 54 22.23 14.80 24.61
N ALA A 55 23.00 14.15 23.73
CA ALA A 55 22.54 13.75 22.40
C ALA A 55 21.43 12.66 22.48
N LYS A 56 21.52 11.76 23.46
CA LYS A 56 20.51 10.70 23.67
C LYS A 56 19.19 11.28 24.23
N ALA A 57 19.25 12.30 25.08
CA ALA A 57 18.06 13.00 25.59
C ALA A 57 17.38 13.82 24.47
N LEU A 58 18.15 14.55 23.64
CA LEU A 58 17.59 15.28 22.49
C LEU A 58 16.96 14.35 21.45
N ASN A 59 17.59 13.21 21.13
CA ASN A 59 17.05 12.25 20.17
C ASN A 59 15.76 11.57 20.70
N THR A 60 15.66 11.29 21.99
CA THR A 60 14.43 10.71 22.56
C THR A 60 13.26 11.69 22.51
N ASP A 61 13.50 12.97 22.76
CA ASP A 61 12.45 14.00 22.71
C ASP A 61 12.03 14.33 21.28
N ILE A 62 12.95 14.32 20.31
CA ILE A 62 12.65 14.57 18.89
C ILE A 62 11.91 13.40 18.27
N GLU A 63 12.27 12.15 18.58
CA GLU A 63 11.56 10.95 18.09
C GLU A 63 10.14 10.87 18.66
N SER A 64 9.92 11.27 19.92
CA SER A 64 8.59 11.30 20.52
C SER A 64 7.69 12.39 19.96
N THR A 65 8.29 13.51 19.47
CA THR A 65 7.54 14.69 19.02
C THR A 65 7.17 14.63 17.53
N PHE A 66 7.91 13.88 16.71
CA PHE A 66 7.75 13.87 15.25
C PHE A 66 7.22 12.57 14.64
N SER A 67 7.03 11.51 15.40
CA SER A 67 6.34 10.32 14.89
C SER A 67 4.84 10.50 15.02
N PRO A 68 4.09 10.82 13.96
CA PRO A 68 2.64 10.93 14.04
C PRO A 68 2.08 9.56 14.39
N ASN A 69 1.68 9.37 15.65
CA ASN A 69 0.96 8.17 16.05
C ASN A 69 -0.43 8.21 15.43
N LEU A 70 -0.55 7.64 14.23
CA LEU A 70 -1.82 7.58 13.49
C LEU A 70 -2.85 6.72 14.22
N GLY A 71 -2.42 5.89 15.17
CA GLY A 71 -3.27 5.02 15.95
C GLY A 71 -4.24 4.20 15.11
N LYS A 72 -5.36 3.83 15.72
CA LYS A 72 -6.45 3.11 15.04
C LYS A 72 -7.51 4.04 14.43
N THR A 73 -7.14 5.22 14.00
CA THR A 73 -8.01 6.19 13.31
C THR A 73 -8.26 5.81 11.85
N TYR A 74 -9.17 6.52 11.16
CA TYR A 74 -9.35 6.36 9.71
C TYR A 74 -8.08 6.70 8.92
N VAL A 75 -7.32 7.71 9.35
CA VAL A 75 -6.03 8.02 8.72
C VAL A 75 -5.07 6.86 8.88
N GLY A 76 -4.96 6.31 10.08
CA GLY A 76 -4.17 5.10 10.33
C GLY A 76 -4.62 3.90 9.47
N PHE A 77 -5.92 3.73 9.27
CA PHE A 77 -6.48 2.69 8.41
C PHE A 77 -6.01 2.82 6.96
N LYS A 78 -6.22 4.00 6.35
CA LYS A 78 -5.85 4.21 4.95
C LYS A 78 -4.35 4.11 4.72
N GLU A 79 -3.53 4.64 5.64
CA GLU A 79 -2.07 4.55 5.56
C GLU A 79 -1.58 3.10 5.71
N ALA A 80 -2.17 2.32 6.63
CA ALA A 80 -1.83 0.91 6.79
C ALA A 80 -2.18 0.09 5.53
N VAL A 81 -3.32 0.36 4.89
CA VAL A 81 -3.68 -0.28 3.61
C VAL A 81 -2.70 0.14 2.52
N GLY A 82 -2.45 1.45 2.32
CA GLY A 82 -1.51 1.95 1.34
C GLY A 82 -0.10 1.41 1.51
N PHE A 83 0.36 1.26 2.77
CA PHE A 83 1.66 0.66 3.06
C PHE A 83 1.71 -0.83 2.67
N LYS A 84 0.64 -1.58 2.94
CA LYS A 84 0.55 -3.00 2.54
C LYS A 84 0.54 -3.17 1.03
N GLU A 85 -0.15 -2.30 0.29
CA GLU A 85 -0.32 -2.38 -1.16
C GLU A 85 0.95 -1.97 -1.95
N SER A 86 1.60 -0.88 -1.54
CA SER A 86 2.71 -0.29 -2.31
C SER A 86 3.83 0.32 -1.47
N ARG A 87 3.84 0.07 -0.14
CA ARG A 87 4.67 0.79 0.82
C ARG A 87 4.45 2.32 0.80
N GLY A 88 3.22 2.73 0.45
CA GLY A 88 2.84 4.14 0.37
C GLY A 88 3.24 4.87 -0.91
N ASN A 89 3.75 4.16 -1.92
CA ASN A 89 4.21 4.76 -3.17
C ASN A 89 3.04 5.09 -4.12
N TYR A 90 2.82 6.38 -4.36
CA TYR A 90 1.76 6.86 -5.27
C TYR A 90 2.04 6.59 -6.75
N PHE A 91 3.30 6.41 -7.14
CA PHE A 91 3.72 6.41 -8.54
C PHE A 91 4.05 5.01 -9.07
N THR A 92 3.76 3.97 -8.29
CA THR A 92 4.07 2.59 -8.66
C THR A 92 2.94 1.95 -9.47
N VAL A 93 3.34 1.06 -10.37
CA VAL A 93 2.45 0.13 -11.08
C VAL A 93 3.02 -1.27 -10.88
N ASN A 94 2.20 -2.21 -10.41
CA ASN A 94 2.67 -3.58 -10.23
C ASN A 94 2.65 -4.39 -11.54
N THR A 95 3.14 -5.62 -11.50
CA THR A 95 3.22 -6.53 -12.66
C THR A 95 1.86 -6.88 -13.27
N LEU A 96 0.77 -6.71 -12.52
CA LEU A 96 -0.62 -6.94 -12.98
C LEU A 96 -1.31 -5.66 -13.46
N GLY A 97 -0.61 -4.52 -13.47
CA GLY A 97 -1.13 -3.24 -13.93
C GLY A 97 -2.01 -2.50 -12.91
N TYR A 98 -1.94 -2.86 -11.63
CA TYR A 98 -2.58 -2.08 -10.56
C TYR A 98 -1.78 -0.82 -10.24
N LEU A 99 -2.48 0.27 -9.91
CA LEU A 99 -1.98 1.62 -9.94
C LEU A 99 -1.90 2.28 -8.56
N GLY A 100 -0.75 2.90 -8.29
CA GLY A 100 -0.54 3.88 -7.22
C GLY A 100 -0.50 3.31 -5.81
N LYS A 101 -0.61 4.20 -4.83
CA LYS A 101 -0.49 3.89 -3.40
C LYS A 101 -1.40 2.74 -2.95
N TYR A 102 -2.62 2.70 -3.46
CA TYR A 102 -3.64 1.73 -3.07
C TYR A 102 -3.85 0.61 -4.10
N GLN A 103 -2.99 0.50 -5.10
CA GLN A 103 -3.03 -0.55 -6.12
C GLN A 103 -4.42 -0.73 -6.76
N PHE A 104 -4.96 0.35 -7.34
CA PHE A 104 -6.26 0.31 -8.00
C PHE A 104 -6.21 -0.34 -9.37
N GLY A 105 -7.12 -1.28 -9.62
CA GLY A 105 -7.41 -1.76 -10.97
C GLY A 105 -8.20 -0.74 -11.79
N LYS A 106 -7.96 -0.69 -13.10
CA LYS A 106 -8.61 0.28 -14.03
C LYS A 106 -10.14 0.19 -13.99
N GLU A 107 -10.70 -1.01 -13.87
CA GLU A 107 -12.16 -1.18 -13.81
C GLU A 107 -12.75 -0.61 -12.51
N THR A 108 -12.06 -0.78 -11.38
CA THR A 108 -12.48 -0.16 -10.11
C THR A 108 -12.45 1.36 -10.20
N LEU A 109 -11.44 1.93 -10.87
CA LEU A 109 -11.36 3.37 -11.11
C LEU A 109 -12.55 3.90 -11.92
N LYS A 110 -12.95 3.19 -12.98
CA LYS A 110 -14.13 3.56 -13.80
C LYS A 110 -15.42 3.59 -12.95
N ILE A 111 -15.60 2.61 -12.06
CA ILE A 111 -16.78 2.53 -11.18
C ILE A 111 -16.91 3.79 -10.31
N ILE A 112 -15.79 4.34 -9.84
CA ILE A 112 -15.76 5.56 -9.02
C ILE A 112 -15.54 6.86 -9.83
N GLY A 113 -15.69 6.79 -11.17
CA GLY A 113 -15.69 7.95 -12.05
C GLY A 113 -14.34 8.42 -12.56
N ILE A 114 -13.29 7.59 -12.46
CA ILE A 114 -11.94 7.90 -12.92
C ILE A 114 -11.66 7.10 -14.20
N TYR A 115 -11.56 7.78 -15.35
CA TYR A 115 -11.40 7.14 -16.67
C TYR A 115 -9.98 7.29 -17.24
N ASN A 116 -9.16 8.18 -16.67
CA ASN A 116 -7.78 8.40 -17.11
C ASN A 116 -6.78 7.83 -16.09
N PRO A 117 -6.24 6.62 -16.31
CA PRO A 117 -5.31 5.99 -15.37
C PRO A 117 -3.96 6.70 -15.30
N VAL A 118 -3.53 7.40 -16.35
CA VAL A 118 -2.27 8.16 -16.36
C VAL A 118 -2.40 9.40 -15.46
N LYS A 119 -3.50 10.16 -15.60
CA LYS A 119 -3.80 11.29 -14.71
C LYS A 119 -3.93 10.82 -13.26
N PHE A 120 -4.58 9.66 -13.03
CA PHE A 120 -4.72 9.07 -11.70
C PHE A 120 -3.36 8.77 -11.06
N LEU A 121 -2.46 8.09 -11.79
CA LEU A 121 -1.15 7.71 -11.28
C LEU A 121 -0.27 8.91 -10.91
N LYS A 122 -0.40 10.02 -11.63
CA LYS A 122 0.36 11.25 -11.41
C LYS A 122 -0.25 12.20 -10.36
N ASN A 123 -1.40 11.84 -9.76
CA ASN A 123 -2.12 12.72 -8.85
C ASN A 123 -2.40 12.03 -7.50
N PRO A 124 -1.54 12.25 -6.46
CA PRO A 124 -1.73 11.70 -5.12
C PRO A 124 -3.07 12.07 -4.49
N GLU A 125 -3.51 13.32 -4.61
CA GLU A 125 -4.79 13.77 -4.06
C GLU A 125 -5.97 13.01 -4.66
N LEU A 126 -5.93 12.77 -5.98
CA LEU A 126 -6.94 11.98 -6.68
C LEU A 126 -6.95 10.53 -6.17
N GLN A 127 -5.80 9.96 -5.82
CA GLN A 127 -5.70 8.61 -5.26
C GLN A 127 -6.32 8.53 -3.86
N GLU A 128 -6.10 9.55 -3.01
CA GLU A 128 -6.75 9.63 -1.69
C GLU A 128 -8.27 9.74 -1.81
N LYS A 129 -8.77 10.59 -2.70
CA LYS A 129 -10.22 10.72 -3.00
C LYS A 129 -10.80 9.41 -3.56
N ALA A 130 -10.05 8.72 -4.40
CA ALA A 130 -10.45 7.42 -4.96
C ALA A 130 -10.58 6.35 -3.88
N PHE A 131 -9.64 6.29 -2.93
CA PHE A 131 -9.69 5.36 -1.83
C PHE A 131 -10.92 5.58 -0.96
N LEU A 132 -11.22 6.85 -0.61
CA LEU A 132 -12.41 7.18 0.15
C LEU A 132 -13.69 6.79 -0.61
N ALA A 133 -13.84 7.19 -1.88
CA ALA A 133 -15.03 6.88 -2.67
C ALA A 133 -15.26 5.36 -2.83
N ASN A 134 -14.19 4.59 -3.07
CA ASN A 134 -14.27 3.13 -3.12
C ASN A 134 -14.69 2.52 -1.78
N THR A 135 -14.14 3.05 -0.68
CA THR A 135 -14.47 2.56 0.67
C THR A 135 -15.91 2.88 1.04
N GLU A 136 -16.41 4.09 0.74
CA GLU A 136 -17.82 4.48 0.93
C GLU A 136 -18.79 3.56 0.15
N ARG A 137 -18.46 3.28 -1.12
CA ARG A 137 -19.23 2.36 -1.95
C ARG A 137 -19.22 0.94 -1.40
N ASN A 138 -18.07 0.43 -1.01
CA ASN A 138 -17.94 -0.90 -0.42
C ASN A 138 -18.70 -1.01 0.91
N LYS A 139 -18.65 0.03 1.75
CA LYS A 139 -19.42 0.10 3.00
C LYS A 139 -20.92 0.05 2.73
N TRP A 140 -21.41 0.77 1.72
CA TRP A 140 -22.83 0.69 1.34
C TRP A 140 -23.22 -0.69 0.82
N ILE A 141 -22.43 -1.30 -0.06
CA ILE A 141 -22.69 -2.64 -0.60
C ILE A 141 -22.73 -3.68 0.50
N LEU A 142 -21.84 -3.57 1.50
CA LEU A 142 -21.66 -4.52 2.59
C LEU A 142 -22.44 -4.14 3.87
N ARG A 143 -23.25 -3.08 3.88
CA ARG A 143 -23.89 -2.55 5.08
C ARG A 143 -24.70 -3.58 5.88
N ARG A 144 -25.38 -4.52 5.19
CA ARG A 144 -26.13 -5.60 5.83
C ARG A 144 -25.18 -6.67 6.41
N ASP A 145 -24.13 -6.98 5.68
CA ASP A 145 -23.13 -7.95 6.13
C ASP A 145 -22.32 -7.39 7.30
N ILE A 146 -21.96 -6.12 7.29
CA ILE A 146 -21.34 -5.42 8.43
C ILE A 146 -22.23 -5.54 9.67
N LYS A 147 -23.53 -5.17 9.56
CA LYS A 147 -24.48 -5.27 10.66
C LYS A 147 -24.60 -6.69 11.23
N ASN A 148 -24.55 -7.71 10.36
CA ASN A 148 -24.80 -9.10 10.74
C ASN A 148 -23.57 -9.84 11.26
N TYR A 149 -22.35 -9.44 10.85
CA TYR A 149 -21.14 -10.22 11.11
C TYR A 149 -20.11 -9.53 12.00
N VAL A 150 -20.13 -8.20 12.16
CA VAL A 150 -19.21 -7.52 13.08
C VAL A 150 -19.39 -8.06 14.50
N GLY A 151 -18.28 -8.37 15.16
CA GLY A 151 -18.22 -9.01 16.47
C GLY A 151 -18.21 -10.53 16.43
N LYS A 152 -18.64 -11.19 15.34
CA LYS A 152 -18.58 -12.65 15.21
C LYS A 152 -17.16 -13.12 14.94
N LYS A 153 -16.87 -14.37 15.33
CA LYS A 153 -15.59 -15.02 15.06
C LYS A 153 -15.74 -15.98 13.88
N ILE A 154 -14.95 -15.75 12.81
CA ILE A 154 -14.93 -16.60 11.61
C ILE A 154 -13.47 -17.06 11.39
N ASN A 155 -13.26 -18.39 11.33
CA ASN A 155 -11.93 -18.99 11.19
C ASN A 155 -10.89 -18.40 12.18
N GLY A 156 -11.30 -18.21 13.45
CA GLY A 156 -10.43 -17.67 14.49
C GLY A 156 -10.25 -16.13 14.47
N VAL A 157 -10.79 -15.43 13.48
CA VAL A 157 -10.68 -13.97 13.33
C VAL A 157 -11.97 -13.30 13.80
N VAL A 158 -11.85 -12.33 14.71
CA VAL A 158 -12.98 -11.45 15.08
C VAL A 158 -13.23 -10.48 13.93
N VAL A 159 -14.43 -10.52 13.37
CA VAL A 159 -14.84 -9.68 12.26
C VAL A 159 -15.06 -8.25 12.74
N THR A 160 -14.40 -7.30 12.10
CA THR A 160 -14.56 -5.86 12.35
C THR A 160 -14.97 -5.13 11.07
N GLU A 161 -15.57 -3.95 11.19
CA GLU A 161 -15.92 -3.13 10.02
C GLU A 161 -14.67 -2.79 9.18
N SER A 162 -13.60 -2.35 9.80
CA SER A 162 -12.35 -2.03 9.11
C SER A 162 -11.74 -3.25 8.41
N GLY A 163 -11.78 -4.42 9.05
CA GLY A 163 -11.35 -5.68 8.43
C GLY A 163 -12.17 -6.03 7.19
N ILE A 164 -13.51 -5.88 7.25
CA ILE A 164 -14.42 -6.08 6.12
C ILE A 164 -14.08 -5.11 4.98
N LEU A 165 -13.86 -3.82 5.28
CA LEU A 165 -13.58 -2.79 4.28
C LEU A 165 -12.22 -2.97 3.61
N ALA A 166 -11.19 -3.36 4.36
CA ALA A 166 -9.88 -3.70 3.80
C ALA A 166 -9.95 -4.95 2.92
N ALA A 167 -10.65 -5.99 3.35
CA ALA A 167 -10.85 -7.19 2.54
C ALA A 167 -11.66 -6.89 1.27
N ALA A 168 -12.59 -5.94 1.32
CA ALA A 168 -13.35 -5.51 0.15
C ALA A 168 -12.49 -4.69 -0.84
N HIS A 169 -11.46 -3.98 -0.35
CA HIS A 169 -10.47 -3.35 -1.21
C HIS A 169 -9.65 -4.40 -1.97
N LEU A 170 -9.16 -5.42 -1.29
CA LEU A 170 -8.37 -6.51 -1.89
C LEU A 170 -9.18 -7.33 -2.91
N ALA A 171 -10.33 -7.84 -2.49
CA ALA A 171 -11.05 -8.93 -3.17
C ALA A 171 -12.35 -8.48 -3.84
N GLY A 172 -12.75 -7.23 -3.63
CA GLY A 172 -14.07 -6.73 -3.98
C GLY A 172 -15.18 -7.18 -3.01
N PRO A 173 -16.27 -6.40 -2.89
CA PRO A 173 -17.32 -6.67 -1.92
C PRO A 173 -18.08 -7.98 -2.18
N GLY A 174 -18.10 -8.47 -3.43
CA GLY A 174 -18.75 -9.74 -3.78
C GLY A 174 -18.09 -10.95 -3.13
N ASN A 175 -16.77 -11.03 -3.16
CA ASN A 175 -16.02 -12.13 -2.54
C ASN A 175 -16.08 -12.05 -1.01
N VAL A 176 -16.07 -10.85 -0.44
CA VAL A 176 -16.27 -10.64 1.01
C VAL A 176 -17.64 -11.13 1.45
N LYS A 177 -18.71 -10.86 0.69
CA LYS A 177 -20.05 -11.43 0.97
C LYS A 177 -20.04 -12.94 0.98
N LYS A 178 -19.41 -13.58 -0.03
CA LYS A 178 -19.32 -15.05 -0.09
C LYS A 178 -18.60 -15.60 1.14
N TYR A 179 -17.46 -15.00 1.51
CA TYR A 179 -16.70 -15.40 2.67
C TYR A 179 -17.49 -15.29 3.97
N LEU A 180 -18.10 -14.12 4.23
CA LEU A 180 -18.86 -13.89 5.47
C LEU A 180 -20.07 -14.82 5.58
N ARG A 181 -20.85 -14.95 4.51
CA ARG A 181 -22.11 -15.73 4.50
C ARG A 181 -21.89 -17.23 4.56
N SER A 182 -20.73 -17.70 4.11
CA SER A 182 -20.31 -19.10 4.25
C SER A 182 -19.56 -19.38 5.54
N TYR A 183 -19.47 -18.41 6.46
CA TYR A 183 -18.64 -18.50 7.67
C TYR A 183 -17.19 -18.93 7.37
N GLY A 184 -16.66 -18.42 6.26
CA GLY A 184 -15.27 -18.67 5.86
C GLY A 184 -15.03 -19.96 5.07
N ALA A 185 -16.09 -20.74 4.75
CA ALA A 185 -15.95 -21.95 3.93
C ALA A 185 -15.58 -21.63 2.47
N VAL A 186 -16.10 -20.52 1.93
CA VAL A 186 -15.74 -20.01 0.61
C VAL A 186 -14.70 -18.91 0.77
N GLY A 187 -13.44 -19.25 0.58
CA GLY A 187 -12.31 -18.31 0.61
C GLY A 187 -12.11 -17.57 -0.71
N PHE A 188 -11.24 -16.57 -0.67
CA PHE A 188 -10.67 -15.91 -1.84
C PHE A 188 -9.22 -15.56 -1.53
N ASN A 189 -8.35 -15.85 -2.48
CA ASN A 189 -6.97 -15.39 -2.48
C ASN A 189 -6.74 -14.52 -3.72
N ASP A 190 -5.95 -13.47 -3.57
CA ASP A 190 -5.48 -12.68 -4.71
C ASP A 190 -4.41 -13.45 -5.50
N ALA A 191 -3.91 -12.85 -6.57
CA ALA A 191 -2.88 -13.45 -7.43
C ALA A 191 -1.53 -13.69 -6.70
N TYR A 192 -1.33 -13.05 -5.56
CA TYR A 192 -0.13 -13.21 -4.72
C TYR A 192 -0.38 -14.11 -3.49
N GLY A 193 -1.54 -14.78 -3.43
CA GLY A 193 -1.90 -15.70 -2.36
C GLY A 193 -2.44 -15.03 -1.09
N THR A 194 -2.72 -13.73 -1.10
CA THR A 194 -3.25 -13.03 0.07
C THR A 194 -4.75 -13.28 0.21
N SER A 195 -5.17 -13.78 1.39
CA SER A 195 -6.57 -14.14 1.62
C SER A 195 -7.41 -13.02 2.23
N VAL A 196 -8.74 -13.09 2.00
CA VAL A 196 -9.74 -12.25 2.68
C VAL A 196 -9.59 -12.34 4.20
N ALA A 197 -9.43 -13.55 4.76
CA ALA A 197 -9.23 -13.76 6.20
C ALA A 197 -8.01 -13.03 6.74
N HIS A 198 -6.89 -13.08 5.99
CA HIS A 198 -5.66 -12.39 6.37
C HIS A 198 -5.88 -10.86 6.44
N TYR A 199 -6.54 -10.27 5.42
CA TYR A 199 -6.85 -8.84 5.43
C TYR A 199 -7.80 -8.45 6.56
N MET A 200 -8.84 -9.24 6.82
CA MET A 200 -9.74 -9.00 7.95
C MET A 200 -9.00 -8.97 9.29
N LYS A 201 -8.07 -9.91 9.51
CA LYS A 201 -7.25 -9.95 10.72
C LYS A 201 -6.30 -8.77 10.80
N LYS A 202 -5.55 -8.50 9.73
CA LYS A 202 -4.49 -7.47 9.69
C LYS A 202 -5.04 -6.07 9.91
N PHE A 203 -6.19 -5.76 9.32
CA PHE A 203 -6.79 -4.42 9.37
C PHE A 203 -7.95 -4.32 10.38
N SER A 204 -7.96 -5.19 11.38
CA SER A 204 -8.95 -5.18 12.45
C SER A 204 -8.76 -3.99 13.40
N GLY A 205 -9.89 -3.46 13.89
CA GLY A 205 -9.95 -2.52 15.01
C GLY A 205 -9.62 -1.06 14.69
N TYR A 206 -9.55 -0.68 13.40
CA TYR A 206 -9.50 0.73 13.03
C TYR A 206 -10.88 1.37 13.09
N ASP A 207 -10.94 2.65 13.48
CA ASP A 207 -12.16 3.44 13.40
C ASP A 207 -12.42 3.85 11.95
N THR A 208 -13.53 3.36 11.40
CA THR A 208 -14.02 3.68 10.05
C THR A 208 -15.35 4.43 10.07
N SER A 209 -15.75 4.98 11.21
CA SER A 209 -16.99 5.76 11.39
C SER A 209 -17.04 7.02 10.51
N PHE A 210 -15.88 7.59 10.22
CA PHE A 210 -15.73 8.70 9.26
C PHE A 210 -16.29 8.37 7.88
N VAL A 211 -16.13 7.12 7.41
CA VAL A 211 -16.60 6.67 6.11
C VAL A 211 -18.12 6.55 6.11
N LYS A 212 -18.81 7.35 5.32
CA LYS A 212 -20.27 7.26 5.20
C LYS A 212 -20.64 6.30 4.06
N PRO A 213 -21.58 5.34 4.27
CA PRO A 213 -21.98 4.42 3.20
C PRO A 213 -22.69 5.19 2.08
N ASN A 214 -22.20 5.05 0.84
CA ASN A 214 -22.76 5.75 -0.32
C ASN A 214 -22.74 4.86 -1.57
N GLN A 215 -23.92 4.49 -2.08
CA GLN A 215 -24.06 3.66 -3.29
C GLN A 215 -23.48 4.31 -4.52
N LYS A 216 -23.65 5.61 -4.64
CA LYS A 216 -23.28 6.42 -5.81
C LYS A 216 -21.95 7.15 -5.59
N ALA A 217 -21.15 6.71 -4.63
CA ALA A 217 -19.85 7.34 -4.38
C ALA A 217 -19.01 7.39 -5.65
N LYS A 218 -18.60 8.59 -6.01
CA LYS A 218 -17.70 8.89 -7.13
C LYS A 218 -16.79 10.02 -6.73
N VAL A 219 -15.61 10.03 -7.31
CA VAL A 219 -14.72 11.18 -7.18
C VAL A 219 -15.32 12.35 -7.93
N LYS A 220 -15.56 13.47 -7.24
CA LYS A 220 -16.01 14.71 -7.89
C LYS A 220 -14.93 15.15 -8.88
N LYS A 221 -15.33 15.57 -10.08
CA LYS A 221 -14.41 16.14 -11.08
C LYS A 221 -13.64 17.29 -10.43
N VAL A 222 -12.32 17.19 -10.45
CA VAL A 222 -11.39 18.26 -10.14
C VAL A 222 -11.10 18.99 -11.43
#